data_8915d52e4fcf095894bf8066979477b1
#
_entry.id   8915d52e4fcf095894bf8066979477b1
#
_cell.length_a   1.000
_cell.length_b   1.000
_cell.length_c   1.000
_cell.angle_alpha   90.00
_cell.angle_beta   90.00
_cell.angle_gamma   90.00
#
_symmetry.space_group_name_H-M   'P 1'
#
loop_
_entity.id
_entity.type
_entity.pdbx_description
1 polymer ?
#
loop_
_entity_poly.entity_id
_entity_poly.type
_entity_poly.pdbx_seq_one_letter_code
_entity_poly.pdbx_strand_id
1 'polypeptide(L)'
;SSDYVNDWFDSLSQSAIYHLTDIFQCHYTVFFLPDSSQYCIIGPLLFGEISGEVFETLFQKLSFPEAVRKPLKNYYHNVAFVPYQSFYETFIQSGAALMTGQKPLQVFHQQLPVLDQWAEDKNFHFHISEHPLLDFRHIELRYETENMIFEAVSCGNKDAALEAFGKIDDIPLVRRLSNELRDHKDFSIAFNCILQKAAESA
;
A
#
# COMPACT_ATOMS: atom_id res chain seq x y z
N SER A 1 11.42 3.65 -15.74
CA SER A 1 11.39 3.24 -14.31
C SER A 1 10.45 2.07 -14.02
N SER A 2 9.35 1.87 -14.75
CA SER A 2 8.53 0.64 -14.63
C SER A 2 9.32 -0.61 -15.03
N ASP A 3 10.19 -0.50 -16.00
CA ASP A 3 10.99 -1.59 -16.54
C ASP A 3 11.94 -2.15 -15.46
N TYR A 4 12.56 -1.30 -14.66
CA TYR A 4 13.45 -1.74 -13.59
C TYR A 4 12.75 -2.58 -12.50
N VAL A 5 11.53 -2.19 -12.13
CA VAL A 5 10.74 -2.95 -11.15
C VAL A 5 10.35 -4.32 -11.72
N ASN A 6 9.95 -4.36 -12.99
CA ASN A 6 9.62 -5.60 -13.67
C ASN A 6 10.87 -6.50 -13.80
N ASP A 7 12.00 -5.94 -14.23
CA ASP A 7 13.27 -6.68 -14.34
C ASP A 7 13.71 -7.26 -12.98
N TRP A 8 13.47 -6.51 -11.89
CA TRP A 8 13.75 -7.02 -10.55
C TRP A 8 12.84 -8.20 -10.18
N PHE A 9 11.52 -8.11 -10.41
CA PHE A 9 10.61 -9.23 -10.20
C PHE A 9 10.98 -10.44 -11.05
N ASP A 10 11.35 -10.23 -12.30
CA ASP A 10 11.77 -11.29 -13.22
C ASP A 10 13.07 -11.97 -12.77
N SER A 11 13.88 -11.29 -11.98
CA SER A 11 15.11 -11.85 -11.39
C SER A 11 14.86 -12.72 -10.14
N LEU A 12 13.66 -12.67 -9.55
CA LEU A 12 13.33 -13.42 -8.34
C LEU A 12 13.13 -14.90 -8.62
N SER A 13 13.64 -15.74 -7.72
CA SER A 13 13.37 -17.17 -7.77
C SER A 13 11.91 -17.45 -7.41
N GLN A 14 11.20 -18.18 -8.27
CA GLN A 14 9.82 -18.61 -8.03
C GLN A 14 9.68 -19.63 -6.89
N SER A 15 10.77 -20.24 -6.44
CA SER A 15 10.81 -21.20 -5.33
C SER A 15 11.30 -20.56 -4.01
N ALA A 16 11.21 -19.26 -3.88
CA ALA A 16 11.70 -18.52 -2.73
C ALA A 16 10.67 -17.57 -2.12
N ILE A 17 10.88 -17.25 -0.85
CA ILE A 17 10.21 -16.18 -0.12
C ILE A 17 11.24 -15.08 0.12
N TYR A 18 10.88 -13.85 -0.19
CA TYR A 18 11.71 -12.69 0.02
C TYR A 18 11.11 -11.82 1.12
N HIS A 19 11.82 -11.65 2.22
CA HIS A 19 11.54 -10.64 3.23
C HIS A 19 12.36 -9.39 2.91
N LEU A 20 11.67 -8.33 2.53
CA LEU A 20 12.27 -7.10 2.07
C LEU A 20 12.09 -6.02 3.12
N THR A 21 13.07 -5.15 3.24
CA THR A 21 12.97 -3.95 4.08
C THR A 21 13.26 -2.74 3.21
N ASP A 22 12.41 -1.72 3.25
CA ASP A 22 12.62 -0.49 2.53
C ASP A 22 13.39 0.56 3.35
N ILE A 23 13.68 1.70 2.73
CA ILE A 23 14.38 2.80 3.40
C ILE A 23 13.60 3.44 4.55
N PHE A 24 12.26 3.22 4.59
CA PHE A 24 11.39 3.66 5.67
C PHE A 24 11.30 2.67 6.82
N GLN A 25 12.09 1.60 6.81
CA GLN A 25 12.05 0.48 7.75
C GLN A 25 10.72 -0.30 7.72
N CYS A 26 9.97 -0.17 6.62
CA CYS A 26 8.79 -0.99 6.40
C CYS A 26 9.21 -2.32 5.77
N HIS A 27 8.52 -3.38 6.19
CA HIS A 27 8.80 -4.74 5.75
C HIS A 27 7.74 -5.22 4.78
N TYR A 28 8.21 -6.00 3.81
CA TYR A 28 7.36 -6.64 2.81
C TYR A 28 7.76 -8.10 2.68
N THR A 29 6.81 -8.94 2.38
CA THR A 29 7.07 -10.34 2.01
C THR A 29 6.57 -10.59 0.61
N VAL A 30 7.42 -11.20 -0.22
CA VAL A 30 7.12 -11.48 -1.63
C VAL A 30 7.36 -12.96 -1.91
N PHE A 31 6.42 -13.62 -2.56
CA PHE A 31 6.57 -14.97 -3.08
C PHE A 31 5.70 -15.20 -4.32
N PHE A 32 6.08 -16.17 -5.15
CA PHE A 32 5.40 -16.47 -6.39
C PHE A 32 4.23 -17.42 -6.16
N LEU A 33 3.10 -17.18 -6.84
CA LEU A 33 1.91 -18.03 -6.87
C LEU A 33 1.84 -18.75 -8.22
N PRO A 34 2.17 -20.05 -8.30
CA PRO A 34 2.26 -20.77 -9.58
C PRO A 34 0.93 -20.81 -10.35
N ASP A 35 -0.19 -21.00 -9.64
CA ASP A 35 -1.52 -21.14 -10.24
C ASP A 35 -1.98 -19.91 -11.02
N SER A 36 -1.60 -18.72 -10.54
CA SER A 36 -1.94 -17.43 -11.18
C SER A 36 -0.79 -16.83 -11.98
N SER A 37 0.42 -17.40 -11.89
CA SER A 37 1.64 -16.81 -12.44
C SER A 37 1.90 -15.38 -11.97
N GLN A 38 1.61 -15.10 -10.70
CA GLN A 38 1.71 -13.78 -10.09
C GLN A 38 2.56 -13.82 -8.83
N TYR A 39 3.11 -12.67 -8.45
CA TYR A 39 3.73 -12.48 -7.15
C TYR A 39 2.70 -12.01 -6.12
N CYS A 40 2.67 -12.68 -4.97
CA CYS A 40 1.97 -12.21 -3.77
C CYS A 40 2.90 -11.27 -3.02
N ILE A 41 2.41 -10.07 -2.69
CA ILE A 41 3.15 -9.08 -1.90
C ILE A 41 2.33 -8.78 -0.65
N ILE A 42 2.93 -8.98 0.53
CA ILE A 42 2.32 -8.69 1.83
C ILE A 42 3.13 -7.57 2.49
N GLY A 43 2.49 -6.47 2.79
CA GLY A 43 3.09 -5.29 3.40
C GLY A 43 2.39 -4.00 2.93
N PRO A 44 2.83 -2.83 3.40
CA PRO A 44 3.91 -2.60 4.37
C PRO A 44 3.57 -3.08 5.78
N LEU A 45 4.56 -3.55 6.53
CA LEU A 45 4.45 -4.00 7.91
C LEU A 45 5.55 -3.36 8.76
N LEU A 46 5.29 -3.19 10.07
CA LEU A 46 6.30 -2.82 11.06
C LEU A 46 6.44 -3.95 12.09
N PHE A 47 7.67 -4.35 12.41
CA PHE A 47 7.97 -5.30 13.48
C PHE A 47 8.38 -4.62 14.78
N GLY A 48 8.50 -3.30 14.78
CA GLY A 48 8.80 -2.46 15.93
C GLY A 48 8.20 -1.08 15.77
N GLU A 49 8.00 -0.40 16.88
CA GLU A 49 7.58 1.01 16.83
C GLU A 49 8.71 1.86 16.24
N ILE A 50 8.35 2.76 15.35
CA ILE A 50 9.27 3.80 14.88
C ILE A 50 9.37 4.85 15.97
N SER A 51 10.43 4.78 16.78
CA SER A 51 10.69 5.77 17.81
C SER A 51 10.88 7.17 17.21
N GLY A 52 10.65 8.20 18.01
CA GLY A 52 10.88 9.58 17.57
C GLY A 52 12.30 9.84 17.06
N GLU A 53 13.30 9.21 17.66
CA GLU A 53 14.71 9.31 17.24
C GLU A 53 14.96 8.65 15.88
N VAL A 54 14.44 7.45 15.67
CA VAL A 54 14.51 6.76 14.36
C VAL A 54 13.79 7.56 13.29
N PHE A 55 12.60 8.08 13.60
CA PHE A 55 11.86 8.93 12.69
C PHE A 55 12.64 10.17 12.28
N GLU A 56 13.23 10.90 13.23
CA GLU A 56 14.01 12.11 12.94
C GLU A 56 15.27 11.77 12.11
N THR A 57 15.92 10.66 12.40
CA THR A 57 17.07 10.19 11.63
C THR A 57 16.70 9.89 10.18
N LEU A 58 15.60 9.18 9.95
CA LEU A 58 15.08 8.88 8.61
C LEU A 58 14.69 10.17 7.88
N PHE A 59 13.98 11.07 8.57
CA PHE A 59 13.50 12.31 8.01
C PHE A 59 14.66 13.20 7.53
N GLN A 60 15.73 13.29 8.32
CA GLN A 60 16.93 14.04 7.95
C GLN A 60 17.72 13.35 6.82
N LYS A 61 17.92 12.03 6.91
CA LYS A 61 18.65 11.25 5.90
C LYS A 61 18.02 11.37 4.51
N LEU A 62 16.69 11.38 4.44
CA LEU A 62 15.95 11.45 3.18
C LEU A 62 15.68 12.90 2.73
N SER A 63 16.11 13.89 3.51
CA SER A 63 15.97 15.32 3.19
C SER A 63 14.55 15.73 2.84
N PHE A 64 13.56 15.18 3.55
CA PHE A 64 12.15 15.52 3.29
C PHE A 64 11.82 16.97 3.66
N PRO A 65 10.95 17.63 2.87
CA PRO A 65 10.37 18.91 3.25
C PRO A 65 9.61 18.82 4.60
N GLU A 66 9.67 19.86 5.41
CA GLU A 66 9.00 19.90 6.72
C GLU A 66 7.50 19.65 6.63
N ALA A 67 6.86 20.05 5.52
CA ALA A 67 5.45 19.81 5.26
C ALA A 67 5.06 18.31 5.24
N VAL A 68 6.01 17.41 4.97
CA VAL A 68 5.78 15.96 4.92
C VAL A 68 5.89 15.31 6.29
N ARG A 69 6.43 16.00 7.31
CA ARG A 69 6.69 15.44 8.64
C ARG A 69 5.43 14.85 9.30
N LYS A 70 4.36 15.64 9.36
CA LYS A 70 3.10 15.20 9.98
C LYS A 70 2.42 14.08 9.19
N PRO A 71 2.26 14.18 7.85
CA PRO A 71 1.82 13.08 7.01
C PRO A 71 2.61 11.78 7.21
N LEU A 72 3.93 11.86 7.23
CA LEU A 72 4.78 10.67 7.40
C LEU A 72 4.63 10.04 8.79
N LYS A 73 4.48 10.84 9.86
CA LYS A 73 4.14 10.33 11.19
C LYS A 73 2.80 9.59 11.19
N ASN A 74 1.78 10.18 10.57
CA ASN A 74 0.47 9.55 10.46
C ASN A 74 0.54 8.25 9.64
N TYR A 75 1.34 8.20 8.58
CA TYR A 75 1.58 6.98 7.81
C TYR A 75 2.10 5.85 8.72
N TYR A 76 3.14 6.09 9.52
CA TYR A 76 3.66 5.07 10.43
C TYR A 76 2.66 4.61 11.48
N HIS A 77 1.77 5.49 11.95
CA HIS A 77 0.69 5.10 12.87
C HIS A 77 -0.37 4.19 12.24
N ASN A 78 -0.49 4.23 10.92
CA ASN A 78 -1.48 3.43 10.18
C ASN A 78 -0.89 2.18 9.51
N VAL A 79 0.43 2.06 9.44
CA VAL A 79 1.07 0.84 8.95
C VAL A 79 0.79 -0.32 9.91
N ALA A 80 0.45 -1.48 9.36
CA ALA A 80 0.16 -2.66 10.15
C ALA A 80 1.35 -3.06 11.04
N PHE A 81 1.11 -3.20 12.34
CA PHE A 81 2.11 -3.59 13.32
C PHE A 81 2.01 -5.07 13.66
N VAL A 82 3.12 -5.77 13.55
CA VAL A 82 3.22 -7.20 13.87
C VAL A 82 4.33 -7.38 14.91
N PRO A 83 4.00 -7.57 16.19
CA PRO A 83 4.98 -7.52 17.28
C PRO A 83 5.98 -8.68 17.30
N TYR A 84 5.68 -9.78 16.63
CA TYR A 84 6.49 -11.00 16.66
C TYR A 84 6.95 -11.40 15.26
N GLN A 85 8.06 -10.83 14.81
CA GLN A 85 8.64 -11.09 13.49
C GLN A 85 8.85 -12.58 13.22
N SER A 86 9.45 -13.32 14.14
CA SER A 86 9.73 -14.75 13.95
C SER A 86 8.46 -15.58 13.78
N PHE A 87 7.39 -15.22 14.51
CA PHE A 87 6.10 -15.90 14.38
C PHE A 87 5.49 -15.58 13.01
N TYR A 88 5.51 -14.31 12.59
CA TYR A 88 5.04 -13.88 11.29
C TYR A 88 5.75 -14.63 10.17
N GLU A 89 7.09 -14.64 10.18
CA GLU A 89 7.89 -15.32 9.15
C GLU A 89 7.58 -16.82 9.08
N THR A 90 7.45 -17.49 10.23
CA THR A 90 7.08 -18.92 10.30
C THR A 90 5.67 -19.16 9.73
N PHE A 91 4.72 -18.29 10.09
CA PHE A 91 3.35 -18.36 9.60
C PHE A 91 3.28 -18.17 8.07
N ILE A 92 3.98 -17.16 7.56
CA ILE A 92 4.04 -16.89 6.11
C ILE A 92 4.72 -18.03 5.36
N GLN A 93 5.84 -18.56 5.85
CA GLN A 93 6.50 -19.72 5.24
C GLN A 93 5.58 -20.92 5.12
N SER A 94 4.83 -21.21 6.18
CA SER A 94 3.86 -22.30 6.19
C SER A 94 2.71 -22.05 5.21
N GLY A 95 2.16 -20.84 5.20
CA GLY A 95 1.09 -20.43 4.29
C GLY A 95 1.54 -20.46 2.82
N ALA A 96 2.69 -19.90 2.51
CA ALA A 96 3.26 -19.89 1.18
C ALA A 96 3.54 -21.33 0.69
N ALA A 97 4.07 -22.20 1.56
CA ALA A 97 4.31 -23.61 1.21
C ALA A 97 3.01 -24.35 0.90
N LEU A 98 1.90 -24.04 1.59
CA LEU A 98 0.58 -24.59 1.29
C LEU A 98 0.03 -24.05 -0.03
N MET A 99 0.14 -22.74 -0.27
CA MET A 99 -0.39 -22.09 -1.48
C MET A 99 0.38 -22.48 -2.75
N THR A 100 1.68 -22.68 -2.64
CA THR A 100 2.53 -23.00 -3.81
C THR A 100 2.69 -24.49 -4.04
N GLY A 101 2.32 -25.34 -3.07
CA GLY A 101 2.59 -26.78 -3.13
C GLY A 101 4.07 -27.15 -3.06
N GLN A 102 4.97 -26.16 -2.90
CA GLN A 102 6.42 -26.35 -2.88
C GLN A 102 6.95 -26.44 -1.44
N LYS A 103 7.83 -27.38 -1.18
CA LYS A 103 8.55 -27.54 0.10
C LYS A 103 9.96 -28.09 -0.14
N PRO A 104 10.98 -27.52 0.53
CA PRO A 104 10.99 -26.25 1.26
C PRO A 104 11.16 -25.06 0.31
N LEU A 105 10.59 -23.90 0.69
CA LEU A 105 10.90 -22.62 0.04
C LEU A 105 12.19 -22.04 0.64
N GLN A 106 13.05 -21.51 -0.20
CA GLN A 106 14.21 -20.74 0.26
C GLN A 106 13.74 -19.38 0.82
N VAL A 107 14.40 -18.89 1.86
CA VAL A 107 14.06 -17.60 2.49
C VAL A 107 15.24 -16.66 2.34
N PHE A 108 14.97 -15.48 1.79
CA PHE A 108 15.95 -14.41 1.63
C PHE A 108 15.49 -13.16 2.36
N HIS A 109 16.43 -12.52 3.08
CA HIS A 109 16.23 -11.23 3.70
C HIS A 109 17.05 -10.20 2.94
N GLN A 110 16.43 -9.17 2.41
CA GLN A 110 17.08 -8.19 1.54
C GLN A 110 16.57 -6.76 1.82
N GLN A 111 17.44 -5.78 1.59
CA GLN A 111 16.98 -4.40 1.42
C GLN A 111 16.33 -4.28 0.03
N LEU A 112 15.26 -3.51 -0.07
CA LEU A 112 14.57 -3.32 -1.32
C LEU A 112 15.45 -2.49 -2.29
N PRO A 113 15.98 -3.09 -3.36
CA PRO A 113 17.05 -2.46 -4.16
C PRO A 113 16.54 -1.22 -4.93
N VAL A 114 15.26 -1.18 -5.23
CA VAL A 114 14.64 -0.10 -6.00
C VAL A 114 14.76 1.25 -5.30
N LEU A 115 14.68 1.25 -3.96
CA LEU A 115 14.71 2.48 -3.19
C LEU A 115 16.12 3.00 -2.94
N ASP A 116 17.12 2.13 -2.91
CA ASP A 116 18.53 2.56 -2.80
C ASP A 116 18.93 3.40 -4.02
N GLN A 117 18.51 3.00 -5.22
CA GLN A 117 18.76 3.77 -6.45
C GLN A 117 17.94 5.07 -6.49
N TRP A 118 16.72 5.08 -5.96
CA TRP A 118 15.90 6.28 -5.91
C TRP A 118 16.43 7.31 -4.90
N ALA A 119 17.00 6.85 -3.80
CA ALA A 119 17.63 7.73 -2.81
C ALA A 119 18.93 8.39 -3.37
N GLU A 120 19.61 7.73 -4.30
CA GLU A 120 20.81 8.26 -4.97
C GLU A 120 20.44 9.14 -6.19
N ASP A 121 19.30 8.91 -6.82
CA ASP A 121 18.84 9.73 -7.95
C ASP A 121 18.29 11.07 -7.44
N LYS A 122 19.14 12.10 -7.47
CA LYS A 122 18.76 13.48 -7.11
C LYS A 122 17.62 14.06 -7.97
N ASN A 123 17.23 13.38 -9.05
CA ASN A 123 16.10 13.74 -9.91
C ASN A 123 14.82 13.00 -9.54
N PHE A 124 14.84 12.14 -8.52
CA PHE A 124 13.63 11.50 -8.01
C PHE A 124 12.81 12.54 -7.24
N HIS A 125 11.94 13.19 -7.96
CA HIS A 125 10.91 14.04 -7.38
C HIS A 125 9.76 13.13 -6.93
N PHE A 126 9.65 12.88 -5.62
CA PHE A 126 8.35 12.53 -5.07
C PHE A 126 7.37 13.61 -5.54
N HIS A 127 6.31 13.19 -6.21
CA HIS A 127 5.22 14.11 -6.50
C HIS A 127 4.52 14.42 -5.17
N ILE A 128 5.18 15.24 -4.37
CA ILE A 128 4.58 15.80 -3.17
C ILE A 128 3.63 16.84 -3.71
N SER A 129 2.35 16.65 -3.49
CA SER A 129 1.35 17.66 -3.81
C SER A 129 1.78 19.01 -3.23
N GLU A 130 1.56 20.07 -3.99
CA GLU A 130 1.78 21.46 -3.51
C GLU A 130 0.96 21.77 -2.26
N HIS A 131 -0.10 20.98 -2.02
CA HIS A 131 -1.03 21.12 -0.90
C HIS A 131 -1.33 19.80 -0.18
N PRO A 132 -0.34 19.14 0.44
CA PRO A 132 -0.52 17.81 1.05
C PRO A 132 -1.62 17.76 2.12
N LEU A 133 -1.83 18.85 2.87
CA LEU A 133 -2.90 18.92 3.86
C LEU A 133 -4.29 18.97 3.21
N LEU A 134 -4.41 19.60 2.05
CA LEU A 134 -5.66 19.63 1.29
C LEU A 134 -5.96 18.24 0.71
N ASP A 135 -4.95 17.56 0.20
CA ASP A 135 -5.09 16.21 -0.31
C ASP A 135 -5.51 15.22 0.78
N PHE A 136 -4.92 15.32 1.98
CA PHE A 136 -5.37 14.52 3.13
C PHE A 136 -6.83 14.77 3.47
N ARG A 137 -7.26 16.03 3.46
CA ARG A 137 -8.66 16.36 3.71
C ARG A 137 -9.60 15.82 2.63
N HIS A 138 -9.18 15.84 1.35
CA HIS A 138 -9.94 15.25 0.27
C HIS A 138 -10.03 13.72 0.42
N ILE A 139 -8.95 13.06 0.83
CA ILE A 139 -8.93 11.61 1.10
C ILE A 139 -9.87 11.28 2.26
N GLU A 140 -9.82 12.00 3.38
CA GLU A 140 -10.70 11.80 4.52
C GLU A 140 -12.18 11.99 4.13
N LEU A 141 -12.49 13.10 3.47
CA LEU A 141 -13.86 13.40 3.04
C LEU A 141 -14.39 12.36 2.04
N ARG A 142 -13.54 11.89 1.14
CA ARG A 142 -13.88 10.84 0.20
C ARG A 142 -14.17 9.53 0.91
N TYR A 143 -13.32 9.14 1.86
CA TYR A 143 -13.50 7.94 2.67
C TYR A 143 -14.80 7.98 3.51
N GLU A 144 -15.11 9.12 4.14
CA GLU A 144 -16.37 9.31 4.84
C GLU A 144 -17.58 9.16 3.90
N THR A 145 -17.50 9.74 2.71
CA THR A 145 -18.56 9.66 1.70
C THR A 145 -18.73 8.24 1.17
N GLU A 146 -17.63 7.51 0.94
CA GLU A 146 -17.66 6.09 0.57
C GLU A 146 -18.33 5.22 1.63
N ASN A 147 -18.05 5.47 2.91
CA ASN A 147 -18.70 4.77 4.02
C ASN A 147 -20.21 5.06 4.05
N MET A 148 -20.64 6.30 3.81
CA MET A 148 -22.08 6.63 3.72
C MET A 148 -22.75 5.88 2.57
N ILE A 149 -22.11 5.77 1.41
CA ILE A 149 -22.61 5.00 0.27
C ILE A 149 -22.71 3.52 0.64
N PHE A 150 -21.66 2.97 1.26
CA PHE A 150 -21.63 1.58 1.71
C PHE A 150 -22.77 1.26 2.67
N GLU A 151 -22.96 2.08 3.70
CA GLU A 151 -24.05 1.90 4.67
C GLU A 151 -25.44 2.00 4.00
N ALA A 152 -25.62 2.99 3.12
CA ALA A 152 -26.89 3.17 2.42
C ALA A 152 -27.22 1.97 1.50
N VAL A 153 -26.22 1.43 0.80
CA VAL A 153 -26.39 0.22 -0.05
C VAL A 153 -26.67 -0.99 0.81
N SER A 154 -25.94 -1.21 1.90
CA SER A 154 -26.16 -2.34 2.81
C SER A 154 -27.56 -2.33 3.46
N CYS A 155 -28.13 -1.14 3.67
CA CYS A 155 -29.48 -0.97 4.20
C CYS A 155 -30.57 -0.94 3.11
N GLY A 156 -30.22 -1.08 1.83
CA GLY A 156 -31.15 -0.98 0.70
C GLY A 156 -31.74 0.43 0.49
N ASN A 157 -31.13 1.46 1.07
CA ASN A 157 -31.60 2.85 0.96
C ASN A 157 -31.05 3.52 -0.30
N LYS A 158 -31.78 3.33 -1.41
CA LYS A 158 -31.39 3.83 -2.73
C LYS A 158 -31.22 5.36 -2.78
N ASP A 159 -32.13 6.09 -2.13
CA ASP A 159 -32.11 7.56 -2.22
C ASP A 159 -30.90 8.14 -1.48
N ALA A 160 -30.60 7.64 -0.30
CA ALA A 160 -29.40 8.02 0.45
C ALA A 160 -28.11 7.62 -0.30
N ALA A 161 -28.09 6.45 -0.94
CA ALA A 161 -26.96 6.01 -1.73
C ALA A 161 -26.70 6.94 -2.92
N LEU A 162 -27.74 7.33 -3.66
CA LEU A 162 -27.62 8.25 -4.80
C LEU A 162 -27.22 9.66 -4.37
N GLU A 163 -27.75 10.16 -3.24
CA GLU A 163 -27.34 11.45 -2.68
C GLU A 163 -25.86 11.47 -2.31
N ALA A 164 -25.39 10.45 -1.60
CA ALA A 164 -23.98 10.33 -1.22
C ALA A 164 -23.08 10.13 -2.44
N PHE A 165 -23.54 9.39 -3.45
CA PHE A 165 -22.81 9.21 -4.72
C PHE A 165 -22.63 10.53 -5.47
N GLY A 166 -23.65 11.39 -5.50
CA GLY A 166 -23.52 12.72 -6.07
C GLY A 166 -22.46 13.59 -5.37
N LYS A 167 -22.30 13.44 -4.07
CA LYS A 167 -21.28 14.19 -3.30
C LYS A 167 -19.84 13.71 -3.58
N ILE A 168 -19.63 12.44 -3.92
CA ILE A 168 -18.27 11.90 -4.15
C ILE A 168 -17.65 12.44 -5.44
N ASP A 169 -18.47 12.76 -6.43
CA ASP A 169 -18.02 13.33 -7.71
C ASP A 169 -17.49 14.76 -7.54
N ASP A 170 -17.98 15.49 -6.54
CA ASP A 170 -17.53 16.84 -6.21
C ASP A 170 -16.19 16.86 -5.44
N ILE A 171 -15.71 15.70 -4.94
CA ILE A 171 -14.48 15.59 -4.19
C ILE A 171 -13.32 15.27 -5.15
N PRO A 172 -12.32 16.15 -5.27
CA PRO A 172 -11.18 15.90 -6.14
C PRO A 172 -10.50 14.56 -5.84
N LEU A 173 -10.23 13.78 -6.89
CA LEU A 173 -9.44 12.56 -6.77
C LEU A 173 -7.98 12.94 -6.60
N VAL A 174 -7.40 12.57 -5.44
CA VAL A 174 -5.96 12.76 -5.21
C VAL A 174 -5.19 11.83 -6.13
N ARG A 175 -4.38 12.42 -6.99
CA ARG A 175 -3.63 11.71 -8.01
C ARG A 175 -2.57 10.81 -7.39
N ARG A 176 -2.65 9.50 -7.67
CA ARG A 176 -1.70 8.49 -7.19
C ARG A 176 -0.75 8.02 -8.28
N LEU A 177 -1.21 7.99 -9.52
CA LEU A 177 -0.47 7.52 -10.68
C LEU A 177 -0.17 8.65 -11.66
N SER A 178 0.90 8.50 -12.43
CA SER A 178 1.23 9.46 -13.51
C SER A 178 0.21 9.47 -14.65
N ASN A 179 -0.53 8.36 -14.82
CA ASN A 179 -1.59 8.23 -15.81
C ASN A 179 -2.96 8.42 -15.13
N GLU A 180 -3.57 9.57 -15.33
CA GLU A 180 -4.85 9.95 -14.75
C GLU A 180 -6.00 8.99 -15.12
N LEU A 181 -6.07 8.58 -16.38
CA LEU A 181 -7.11 7.66 -16.84
C LEU A 181 -6.99 6.29 -16.14
N ARG A 182 -5.77 5.82 -15.93
CA ARG A 182 -5.52 4.58 -15.19
C ARG A 182 -5.91 4.72 -13.73
N ASP A 183 -5.57 5.83 -13.11
CA ASP A 183 -5.91 6.12 -11.72
C ASP A 183 -7.43 6.12 -11.50
N HIS A 184 -8.19 6.77 -12.39
CA HIS A 184 -9.66 6.73 -12.37
C HIS A 184 -10.23 5.32 -12.57
N LYS A 185 -9.68 4.53 -13.48
CA LYS A 185 -10.12 3.14 -13.69
C LYS A 185 -9.87 2.26 -12.49
N ASP A 186 -8.68 2.33 -11.91
CA ASP A 186 -8.30 1.55 -10.73
C ASP A 186 -9.19 1.90 -9.54
N PHE A 187 -9.48 3.19 -9.35
CA PHE A 187 -10.43 3.65 -8.34
C PHE A 187 -11.85 3.09 -8.60
N SER A 188 -12.35 3.19 -9.83
CA SER A 188 -13.70 2.71 -10.17
C SER A 188 -13.85 1.20 -9.96
N ILE A 189 -12.80 0.42 -10.27
CA ILE A 189 -12.79 -1.03 -10.03
C ILE A 189 -12.84 -1.32 -8.53
N ALA A 190 -11.99 -0.68 -7.74
CA ALA A 190 -11.97 -0.86 -6.28
C ALA A 190 -13.32 -0.49 -5.65
N PHE A 191 -13.90 0.63 -6.06
CA PHE A 191 -15.18 1.12 -5.59
C PHE A 191 -16.33 0.16 -5.93
N ASN A 192 -16.38 -0.37 -7.16
CA ASN A 192 -17.37 -1.38 -7.55
C ASN A 192 -17.26 -2.66 -6.72
N CYS A 193 -16.05 -3.13 -6.39
CA CYS A 193 -15.86 -4.29 -5.51
C CYS A 193 -16.42 -4.04 -4.10
N ILE A 194 -16.24 -2.82 -3.56
CA ILE A 194 -16.79 -2.44 -2.25
C ILE A 194 -18.32 -2.41 -2.30
N LEU A 195 -18.90 -1.82 -3.35
CA LEU A 195 -20.37 -1.77 -3.52
C LEU A 195 -21.00 -3.16 -3.68
N GLN A 196 -20.36 -4.04 -4.46
CA GLN A 196 -20.80 -5.42 -4.59
C GLN A 196 -20.85 -6.10 -3.22
N LYS A 197 -19.79 -5.97 -2.43
CA LYS A 197 -19.72 -6.55 -1.09
C LYS A 197 -20.76 -5.97 -0.13
N ALA A 198 -21.06 -4.68 -0.24
CA ALA A 198 -22.12 -4.05 0.52
C ALA A 198 -23.50 -4.63 0.17
N ALA A 199 -23.78 -4.80 -1.12
CA ALA A 199 -25.04 -5.37 -1.60
C ALA A 199 -25.22 -6.85 -1.23
N GLU A 200 -24.12 -7.61 -1.15
CA GLU A 200 -24.15 -9.01 -0.68
C GLU A 200 -24.40 -9.13 0.84
N SER A 201 -24.19 -8.05 1.58
CA SER A 201 -24.37 -8.00 3.04
C SER A 201 -25.77 -7.51 3.46
N ALA A 202 -26.57 -7.03 2.50
CA ALA A 202 -27.95 -6.56 2.69
C ALA A 202 -28.94 -7.73 2.71
#